data_a4ea093f875c9a3fa6aeab13237cc17e
#
_entry.id   a4ea093f875c9a3fa6aeab13237cc17e
#
_cell.length_a   1.000
_cell.length_b   1.000
_cell.length_c   1.000
_cell.angle_alpha   90.00
_cell.angle_beta   90.00
_cell.angle_gamma   90.00
#
_symmetry.space_group_name_H-M   'P 1'
#
loop_
_entity.id
_entity.type
_entity.pdbx_description
1 polymer ?
#
loop_
_entity_poly.entity_id
_entity_poly.type
_entity_poly.pdbx_seq_one_letter_code
_entity_poly.pdbx_strand_id
1 'polypeptide(L)'
;MSKIIDGKKIAKEIETELTSQVSLMSVPPKLSVVQIGDDPASASYIKAKANAASRVGIKLTHHHLSKEININELEKLVDKLNKTEDGLIIQLPIPKSLESVLERIKPENDVDGFHSENLGKLVQGIHGMVPCTPAGIIELLYRSGNDPEGKHVVVVGRSTIVGTPLSLLLSQKGVDATVTLCHSRTKSLHEHCKQ
;
A
#
# COMPACT_ATOMS: atom_id res chain seq x y z
N MET A 1 3.84 -28.00 15.27
CA MET A 1 2.50 -27.65 14.72
C MET A 1 2.59 -26.33 13.99
N SER A 2 1.99 -26.23 12.80
CA SER A 2 1.95 -24.98 12.06
C SER A 2 1.09 -23.95 12.80
N LYS A 3 1.59 -22.72 12.97
CA LYS A 3 0.84 -21.61 13.57
C LYS A 3 0.17 -20.82 12.45
N ILE A 4 -1.14 -20.64 12.53
CA ILE A 4 -1.88 -19.80 11.57
C ILE A 4 -1.79 -18.35 12.04
N ILE A 5 -1.43 -17.46 11.11
CA ILE A 5 -1.49 -16.01 11.34
C ILE A 5 -2.95 -15.57 11.09
N ASP A 6 -3.62 -15.13 12.16
CA ASP A 6 -5.00 -14.62 12.06
C ASP A 6 -5.01 -13.16 11.63
N GLY A 7 -4.97 -12.96 10.32
CA GLY A 7 -4.99 -11.62 9.72
C GLY A 7 -6.28 -10.82 10.02
N LYS A 8 -7.42 -11.49 10.23
CA LYS A 8 -8.68 -10.81 10.58
C LYS A 8 -8.62 -10.24 12.00
N LYS A 9 -8.08 -11.00 12.95
CA LYS A 9 -7.87 -10.56 14.32
C LYS A 9 -6.93 -9.35 14.35
N ILE A 10 -5.78 -9.45 13.68
CA ILE A 10 -4.78 -8.38 13.62
C ILE A 10 -5.37 -7.12 12.96
N ALA A 11 -6.10 -7.25 11.87
CA ALA A 11 -6.77 -6.11 11.23
C ALA A 11 -7.78 -5.44 12.18
N LYS A 12 -8.51 -6.21 12.99
CA LYS A 12 -9.44 -5.67 13.97
C LYS A 12 -8.75 -4.91 15.10
N GLU A 13 -7.61 -5.37 15.54
CA GLU A 13 -6.76 -4.68 16.52
C GLU A 13 -6.30 -3.32 15.96
N ILE A 14 -5.77 -3.31 14.72
CA ILE A 14 -5.36 -2.08 14.03
C ILE A 14 -6.55 -1.12 13.84
N GLU A 15 -7.71 -1.60 13.43
CA GLU A 15 -8.92 -0.76 13.31
C GLU A 15 -9.29 -0.11 14.65
N THR A 16 -9.16 -0.82 15.76
CA THR A 16 -9.44 -0.28 17.10
C THR A 16 -8.45 0.82 17.48
N GLU A 17 -7.17 0.60 17.24
CA GLU A 17 -6.10 1.57 17.47
C GLU A 17 -6.33 2.85 16.64
N LEU A 18 -6.59 2.68 15.33
CA LEU A 18 -6.85 3.80 14.43
C LEU A 18 -8.12 4.58 14.81
N THR A 19 -9.20 3.88 15.18
CA THR A 19 -10.44 4.53 15.64
C THR A 19 -10.16 5.42 16.84
N SER A 20 -9.36 4.95 17.79
CA SER A 20 -8.98 5.74 18.96
C SER A 20 -8.17 6.97 18.56
N GLN A 21 -7.20 6.82 17.64
CA GLN A 21 -6.38 7.94 17.18
C GLN A 21 -7.22 8.99 16.41
N VAL A 22 -8.06 8.54 15.48
CA VAL A 22 -8.91 9.43 14.67
C VAL A 22 -9.92 10.18 15.54
N SER A 23 -10.46 9.54 16.59
CA SER A 23 -11.43 10.18 17.51
C SER A 23 -10.82 11.36 18.30
N LEU A 24 -9.49 11.42 18.42
CA LEU A 24 -8.78 12.53 19.06
C LEU A 24 -8.48 13.70 18.13
N MET A 25 -8.69 13.52 16.83
CA MET A 25 -8.44 14.57 15.83
C MET A 25 -9.62 15.57 15.80
N SER A 26 -9.30 16.86 15.75
CA SER A 26 -10.32 17.93 15.62
C SER A 26 -11.05 17.90 14.27
N VAL A 27 -10.38 17.39 13.23
CA VAL A 27 -10.92 17.22 11.88
C VAL A 27 -10.59 15.80 11.41
N PRO A 28 -11.60 15.01 11.00
CA PRO A 28 -11.37 13.68 10.46
C PRO A 28 -10.49 13.73 9.20
N PRO A 29 -9.54 12.79 9.03
CA PRO A 29 -8.74 12.70 7.81
C PRO A 29 -9.61 12.47 6.57
N LYS A 30 -9.20 13.05 5.45
CA LYS A 30 -9.89 12.96 4.16
C LYS A 30 -9.07 12.11 3.20
N LEU A 31 -9.72 11.11 2.63
CA LEU A 31 -9.13 10.20 1.66
C LEU A 31 -9.96 10.21 0.38
N SER A 32 -9.34 10.51 -0.74
CA SER A 32 -9.98 10.35 -2.05
C SER A 32 -9.47 9.13 -2.78
N VAL A 33 -10.39 8.35 -3.35
CA VAL A 33 -10.10 7.20 -4.19
C VAL A 33 -10.62 7.47 -5.59
N VAL A 34 -9.74 7.49 -6.58
CA VAL A 34 -10.08 7.67 -8.00
C VAL A 34 -10.10 6.32 -8.69
N GLN A 35 -11.25 5.95 -9.26
CA GLN A 35 -11.43 4.78 -10.09
C GLN A 35 -11.62 5.21 -11.54
N ILE A 36 -10.97 4.54 -12.48
CA ILE A 36 -11.09 4.77 -13.92
C ILE A 36 -11.66 3.52 -14.57
N GLY A 37 -12.85 3.65 -15.16
CA GLY A 37 -13.58 2.52 -15.75
C GLY A 37 -14.26 1.61 -14.72
N ASP A 38 -14.78 0.47 -15.20
CA ASP A 38 -15.75 -0.37 -14.50
C ASP A 38 -15.18 -1.76 -14.13
N ASP A 39 -13.89 -1.83 -13.75
CA ASP A 39 -13.30 -3.10 -13.32
C ASP A 39 -13.97 -3.61 -12.03
N PRO A 40 -14.61 -4.82 -12.04
CA PRO A 40 -15.34 -5.34 -10.88
C PRO A 40 -14.46 -5.60 -9.66
N ALA A 41 -13.19 -5.98 -9.88
CA ALA A 41 -12.25 -6.20 -8.77
C ALA A 41 -11.93 -4.87 -8.08
N SER A 42 -11.65 -3.82 -8.85
CA SER A 42 -11.44 -2.46 -8.34
C SER A 42 -12.65 -1.97 -7.54
N ALA A 43 -13.87 -2.15 -8.06
CA ALA A 43 -15.10 -1.77 -7.34
C ALA A 43 -15.23 -2.49 -5.99
N SER A 44 -14.93 -3.78 -5.92
CA SER A 44 -14.93 -4.57 -4.68
C SER A 44 -13.90 -4.06 -3.67
N TYR A 45 -12.67 -3.76 -4.12
CA TYR A 45 -11.61 -3.21 -3.27
C TYR A 45 -11.97 -1.82 -2.73
N ILE A 46 -12.53 -0.95 -3.56
CA ILE A 46 -12.96 0.39 -3.15
C ILE A 46 -14.07 0.31 -2.11
N LYS A 47 -15.06 -0.58 -2.31
CA LYS A 47 -16.10 -0.84 -1.31
C LYS A 47 -15.53 -1.30 0.03
N ALA A 48 -14.55 -2.20 0.00
CA ALA A 48 -13.86 -2.66 1.21
C ALA A 48 -13.10 -1.52 1.90
N LYS A 49 -12.36 -0.69 1.14
CA LYS A 49 -11.68 0.52 1.64
C LYS A 49 -12.68 1.51 2.26
N ALA A 50 -13.80 1.78 1.60
CA ALA A 50 -14.83 2.68 2.10
C ALA A 50 -15.44 2.20 3.44
N ASN A 51 -15.72 0.90 3.53
CA ASN A 51 -16.20 0.31 4.76
C ASN A 51 -15.18 0.40 5.90
N ALA A 52 -13.90 0.14 5.61
CA ALA A 52 -12.84 0.25 6.60
C ALA A 52 -12.65 1.72 7.05
N ALA A 53 -12.58 2.65 6.11
CA ALA A 53 -12.48 4.08 6.38
C ALA A 53 -13.63 4.57 7.29
N SER A 54 -14.87 4.17 6.99
CA SER A 54 -16.05 4.49 7.79
C SER A 54 -15.95 3.95 9.23
N ARG A 55 -15.44 2.72 9.42
CA ARG A 55 -15.28 2.14 10.76
C ARG A 55 -14.26 2.86 11.62
N VAL A 56 -13.20 3.38 11.00
CA VAL A 56 -12.14 4.11 11.73
C VAL A 56 -12.35 5.62 11.79
N GLY A 57 -13.41 6.15 11.16
CA GLY A 57 -13.73 7.58 11.18
C GLY A 57 -13.02 8.42 10.10
N ILE A 58 -12.41 7.80 9.08
CA ILE A 58 -11.82 8.49 7.93
C ILE A 58 -12.91 8.84 6.92
N LYS A 59 -12.93 10.09 6.44
CA LYS A 59 -13.85 10.54 5.40
C LYS A 59 -13.35 10.16 4.00
N LEU A 60 -13.88 9.06 3.44
CA LEU A 60 -13.52 8.63 2.10
C LEU A 60 -14.48 9.18 1.05
N THR A 61 -13.93 9.76 -0.03
CA THR A 61 -14.66 10.18 -1.24
C THR A 61 -14.24 9.31 -2.41
N HIS A 62 -15.21 8.69 -3.09
CA HIS A 62 -14.97 7.89 -4.29
C HIS A 62 -15.28 8.71 -5.55
N HIS A 63 -14.30 8.85 -6.43
CA HIS A 63 -14.41 9.47 -7.74
C HIS A 63 -14.40 8.38 -8.81
N HIS A 64 -15.56 8.10 -9.40
CA HIS A 64 -15.69 7.12 -10.48
C HIS A 64 -15.69 7.85 -11.82
N LEU A 65 -14.68 7.60 -12.64
CA LEU A 65 -14.41 8.29 -13.91
C LEU A 65 -14.59 7.32 -15.07
N SER A 66 -15.01 7.84 -16.21
CA SER A 66 -15.05 7.08 -17.46
C SER A 66 -13.65 6.62 -17.86
N LYS A 67 -13.56 5.43 -18.47
CA LYS A 67 -12.29 4.94 -19.05
C LYS A 67 -11.81 5.78 -20.24
N GLU A 68 -12.69 6.60 -20.82
CA GLU A 68 -12.40 7.54 -21.91
C GLU A 68 -11.88 8.89 -21.40
N ILE A 69 -11.74 9.09 -20.07
CA ILE A 69 -11.18 10.34 -19.53
C ILE A 69 -9.82 10.63 -20.16
N ASN A 70 -9.59 11.87 -20.53
CA ASN A 70 -8.28 12.26 -21.04
C ASN A 70 -7.32 12.63 -19.89
N ILE A 71 -6.03 12.55 -20.17
CA ILE A 71 -4.98 12.77 -19.16
C ILE A 71 -5.06 14.18 -18.55
N ASN A 72 -5.37 15.22 -19.33
CA ASN A 72 -5.41 16.59 -18.82
C ASN A 72 -6.56 16.81 -17.82
N GLU A 73 -7.70 16.16 -18.01
CA GLU A 73 -8.84 16.21 -17.07
C GLU A 73 -8.50 15.47 -15.79
N LEU A 74 -7.87 14.30 -15.91
CA LEU A 74 -7.42 13.51 -14.77
C LEU A 74 -6.37 14.26 -13.95
N GLU A 75 -5.39 14.87 -14.59
CA GLU A 75 -4.36 15.69 -13.93
C GLU A 75 -4.96 16.89 -13.19
N LYS A 76 -5.92 17.60 -13.79
CA LYS A 76 -6.62 18.70 -13.11
C LYS A 76 -7.36 18.24 -11.86
N LEU A 77 -7.98 17.05 -11.91
CA LEU A 77 -8.63 16.46 -10.75
C LEU A 77 -7.60 16.15 -9.66
N VAL A 78 -6.49 15.49 -10.02
CA VAL A 78 -5.41 15.15 -9.07
C VAL A 78 -4.82 16.42 -8.45
N ASP A 79 -4.55 17.47 -9.23
CA ASP A 79 -4.05 18.75 -8.73
C ASP A 79 -5.01 19.42 -7.72
N LYS A 80 -6.31 19.27 -7.93
CA LYS A 80 -7.33 19.73 -6.98
C LYS A 80 -7.29 18.88 -5.70
N LEU A 81 -7.30 17.56 -5.83
CA LEU A 81 -7.31 16.63 -4.69
C LEU A 81 -6.04 16.75 -3.86
N ASN A 82 -4.88 16.94 -4.46
CA ASN A 82 -3.63 17.22 -3.76
C ASN A 82 -3.68 18.46 -2.81
N LYS A 83 -4.67 19.33 -2.97
CA LYS A 83 -4.83 20.54 -2.14
C LYS A 83 -5.93 20.41 -1.10
N THR A 84 -6.84 19.47 -1.28
CA THR A 84 -8.07 19.37 -0.47
C THR A 84 -8.15 18.11 0.38
N GLU A 85 -7.35 17.11 0.03
CA GLU A 85 -7.36 15.81 0.69
C GLU A 85 -6.05 15.56 1.43
N ASP A 86 -6.11 14.76 2.50
CA ASP A 86 -4.93 14.33 3.25
C ASP A 86 -4.27 13.11 2.60
N GLY A 87 -5.07 12.29 1.91
CA GLY A 87 -4.59 11.11 1.18
C GLY A 87 -5.30 10.93 -0.15
N LEU A 88 -4.58 10.38 -1.13
CA LEU A 88 -5.09 10.13 -2.47
C LEU A 88 -4.67 8.73 -2.96
N ILE A 89 -5.62 8.02 -3.55
CA ILE A 89 -5.41 6.72 -4.18
C ILE A 89 -5.92 6.80 -5.62
N ILE A 90 -5.11 6.39 -6.58
CA ILE A 90 -5.58 6.04 -7.92
C ILE A 90 -5.64 4.52 -7.98
N GLN A 91 -6.87 3.98 -7.98
CA GLN A 91 -7.09 2.55 -7.91
C GLN A 91 -6.62 1.86 -9.19
N LEU A 92 -5.61 1.00 -9.06
CA LEU A 92 -5.12 0.17 -10.16
C LEU A 92 -6.06 -1.03 -10.43
N PRO A 93 -6.11 -1.54 -11.68
CA PRO A 93 -5.36 -1.10 -12.84
C PRO A 93 -5.95 0.14 -13.52
N ILE A 94 -5.11 0.91 -14.21
CA ILE A 94 -5.52 2.02 -15.08
C ILE A 94 -4.95 1.85 -16.50
N PRO A 95 -5.53 2.50 -17.52
CA PRO A 95 -4.98 2.50 -18.88
C PRO A 95 -3.53 3.02 -18.88
N LYS A 96 -2.66 2.33 -19.64
CA LYS A 96 -1.22 2.67 -19.72
C LYS A 96 -0.96 4.13 -20.14
N SER A 97 -1.83 4.69 -20.97
CA SER A 97 -1.76 6.11 -21.38
C SER A 97 -1.99 7.11 -20.24
N LEU A 98 -2.49 6.65 -19.10
CA LEU A 98 -2.78 7.48 -17.94
C LEU A 98 -1.81 7.23 -16.75
N GLU A 99 -0.87 6.28 -16.88
CA GLU A 99 0.04 5.91 -15.78
C GLU A 99 0.90 7.08 -15.29
N SER A 100 1.22 8.06 -16.14
CA SER A 100 1.98 9.25 -15.73
C SER A 100 1.30 10.06 -14.63
N VAL A 101 -0.01 9.91 -14.44
CA VAL A 101 -0.75 10.62 -13.39
C VAL A 101 -0.36 10.17 -11.99
N LEU A 102 0.18 8.96 -11.82
CA LEU A 102 0.65 8.46 -10.53
C LEU A 102 1.75 9.35 -9.94
N GLU A 103 2.64 9.86 -10.81
CA GLU A 103 3.70 10.80 -10.42
C GLU A 103 3.18 12.25 -10.21
N ARG A 104 1.88 12.50 -10.49
CA ARG A 104 1.22 13.78 -10.22
C ARG A 104 0.67 13.88 -8.79
N ILE A 105 0.45 12.75 -8.15
CA ILE A 105 0.09 12.74 -6.72
C ILE A 105 1.29 13.29 -5.95
N LYS A 106 1.05 14.18 -5.00
CA LYS A 106 2.14 14.63 -4.14
C LYS A 106 2.64 13.49 -3.25
N PRO A 107 3.97 13.36 -3.04
CA PRO A 107 4.51 12.28 -2.21
C PRO A 107 3.88 12.17 -0.82
N GLU A 108 3.53 13.31 -0.21
CA GLU A 108 2.87 13.35 1.09
C GLU A 108 1.40 12.91 1.08
N ASN A 109 0.73 12.95 -0.07
CA ASN A 109 -0.65 12.51 -0.25
C ASN A 109 -0.74 11.07 -0.82
N ASP A 110 0.38 10.50 -1.30
CA ASP A 110 0.44 9.17 -1.92
C ASP A 110 0.37 8.07 -0.85
N VAL A 111 -0.82 7.76 -0.37
CA VAL A 111 -1.00 6.77 0.70
C VAL A 111 -0.80 5.31 0.23
N ASP A 112 -0.77 5.04 -1.06
CA ASP A 112 -0.39 3.73 -1.60
C ASP A 112 1.14 3.55 -1.69
N GLY A 113 1.94 4.64 -1.59
CA GLY A 113 3.39 4.61 -1.58
C GLY A 113 4.02 4.25 -2.94
N PHE A 114 3.36 4.58 -4.05
CA PHE A 114 3.82 4.21 -5.40
C PHE A 114 4.62 5.31 -6.11
N HIS A 115 4.56 6.53 -5.60
CA HIS A 115 5.31 7.66 -6.15
C HIS A 115 6.82 7.38 -6.09
N SER A 116 7.54 7.72 -7.15
CA SER A 116 8.98 7.45 -7.28
C SER A 116 9.82 8.05 -6.15
N GLU A 117 9.43 9.22 -5.63
CA GLU A 117 10.08 9.84 -4.47
C GLU A 117 9.90 9.00 -3.21
N ASN A 118 8.70 8.45 -2.94
CA ASN A 118 8.44 7.59 -1.80
C ASN A 118 9.23 6.28 -1.88
N LEU A 119 9.28 5.67 -3.09
CA LEU A 119 10.12 4.49 -3.33
C LEU A 119 11.61 4.82 -3.17
N GLY A 120 12.05 6.00 -3.60
CA GLY A 120 13.41 6.49 -3.39
C GLY A 120 13.75 6.67 -1.90
N LYS A 121 12.84 7.24 -1.11
CA LYS A 121 12.96 7.35 0.35
C LYS A 121 13.05 5.97 1.00
N LEU A 122 12.22 5.02 0.55
CA LEU A 122 12.26 3.63 1.04
C LEU A 122 13.64 2.98 0.82
N VAL A 123 14.23 3.14 -0.38
CA VAL A 123 15.58 2.62 -0.68
C VAL A 123 16.64 3.22 0.24
N GLN A 124 16.51 4.49 0.59
CA GLN A 124 17.46 5.21 1.43
C GLN A 124 17.22 5.04 2.95
N GLY A 125 16.15 4.32 3.34
CA GLY A 125 15.75 4.22 4.75
C GLY A 125 15.27 5.54 5.35
N ILE A 126 14.81 6.47 4.51
CA ILE A 126 14.23 7.75 4.93
C ILE A 126 12.73 7.54 5.17
N HIS A 127 12.21 8.14 6.25
CA HIS A 127 10.78 8.08 6.54
C HIS A 127 9.95 8.67 5.39
N GLY A 128 8.90 7.96 5.00
CA GLY A 128 7.99 8.32 3.93
C GLY A 128 6.80 7.36 3.83
N MET A 129 5.92 7.59 2.88
CA MET A 129 4.87 6.63 2.57
C MET A 129 5.49 5.36 1.98
N VAL A 130 5.01 4.20 2.42
CA VAL A 130 5.47 2.89 1.94
C VAL A 130 4.29 2.13 1.35
N PRO A 131 4.52 1.25 0.35
CA PRO A 131 3.43 0.47 -0.22
C PRO A 131 2.65 -0.31 0.84
N CYS A 132 1.31 -0.20 0.80
CA CYS A 132 0.42 -0.71 1.85
C CYS A 132 0.54 -2.22 2.06
N THR A 133 0.67 -3.02 0.98
CA THR A 133 0.78 -4.48 1.12
C THR A 133 2.08 -4.90 1.80
N PRO A 134 3.26 -4.40 1.43
CA PRO A 134 4.50 -4.62 2.19
C PRO A 134 4.40 -4.20 3.65
N ALA A 135 3.88 -3.01 3.93
CA ALA A 135 3.68 -2.54 5.31
C ALA A 135 2.77 -3.49 6.12
N GLY A 136 1.66 -3.91 5.51
CA GLY A 136 0.75 -4.88 6.13
C GLY A 136 1.39 -6.25 6.40
N ILE A 137 2.30 -6.71 5.54
CA ILE A 137 3.06 -7.95 5.77
C ILE A 137 3.99 -7.80 6.98
N ILE A 138 4.69 -6.68 7.10
CA ILE A 138 5.55 -6.39 8.26
C ILE A 138 4.71 -6.38 9.56
N GLU A 139 3.56 -5.70 9.56
CA GLU A 139 2.63 -5.71 10.70
C GLU A 139 2.16 -7.11 11.07
N LEU A 140 1.80 -7.94 10.07
CA LEU A 140 1.40 -9.33 10.30
C LEU A 140 2.52 -10.15 10.94
N LEU A 141 3.77 -9.97 10.50
CA LEU A 141 4.93 -10.67 11.07
C LEU A 141 5.13 -10.28 12.54
N TYR A 142 5.23 -9.00 12.85
CA TYR A 142 5.46 -8.55 14.23
C TYR A 142 4.30 -8.92 15.17
N ARG A 143 3.06 -8.63 14.81
CA ARG A 143 1.89 -8.89 15.66
C ARG A 143 1.61 -10.38 15.86
N SER A 144 2.09 -11.24 14.96
CA SER A 144 2.00 -12.70 15.13
C SER A 144 3.18 -13.31 15.89
N GLY A 145 4.17 -12.51 16.30
CA GLY A 145 5.39 -12.95 16.99
C GLY A 145 6.38 -13.66 16.07
N ASN A 146 6.35 -13.32 14.77
CA ASN A 146 7.31 -13.81 13.77
C ASN A 146 8.29 -12.71 13.39
N ASP A 147 8.98 -12.15 14.39
CA ASP A 147 9.99 -11.11 14.18
C ASP A 147 11.01 -11.55 13.11
N PRO A 148 11.22 -10.76 12.05
CA PRO A 148 12.16 -11.10 10.98
C PRO A 148 13.63 -10.85 11.32
N GLU A 149 13.97 -10.20 12.43
CA GLU A 149 15.35 -9.90 12.84
C GLU A 149 16.23 -11.15 12.82
N GLY A 150 17.36 -11.07 12.12
CA GLY A 150 18.34 -12.15 11.99
C GLY A 150 17.86 -13.37 11.21
N LYS A 151 16.65 -13.37 10.65
CA LYS A 151 16.11 -14.51 9.90
C LYS A 151 16.37 -14.36 8.40
N HIS A 152 16.42 -15.53 7.75
CA HIS A 152 16.40 -15.60 6.29
C HIS A 152 14.96 -15.59 5.79
N VAL A 153 14.63 -14.63 4.92
CA VAL A 153 13.30 -14.47 4.34
C VAL A 153 13.37 -14.59 2.82
N VAL A 154 12.56 -15.46 2.26
CA VAL A 154 12.44 -15.62 0.81
C VAL A 154 11.18 -14.92 0.32
N VAL A 155 11.36 -13.90 -0.52
CA VAL A 155 10.26 -13.15 -1.15
C VAL A 155 10.10 -13.65 -2.59
N VAL A 156 8.93 -14.24 -2.90
CA VAL A 156 8.62 -14.77 -4.23
C VAL A 156 7.77 -13.79 -5.00
N GLY A 157 8.38 -13.03 -5.89
CA GLY A 157 7.79 -11.95 -6.69
C GLY A 157 8.59 -10.67 -6.56
N ARG A 158 8.72 -9.90 -7.66
CA ARG A 158 9.51 -8.67 -7.71
C ARG A 158 8.74 -7.50 -8.33
N SER A 159 7.43 -7.42 -8.06
CA SER A 159 6.66 -6.26 -8.46
C SER A 159 7.13 -5.01 -7.72
N THR A 160 7.04 -3.86 -8.35
CA THR A 160 7.41 -2.58 -7.75
C THR A 160 6.47 -2.16 -6.61
N ILE A 161 5.28 -2.76 -6.55
CA ILE A 161 4.26 -2.44 -5.55
C ILE A 161 4.21 -3.43 -4.36
N VAL A 162 4.86 -4.60 -4.45
CA VAL A 162 4.85 -5.61 -3.37
C VAL A 162 6.25 -6.18 -3.13
N GLY A 163 6.77 -7.03 -4.05
CA GLY A 163 7.95 -7.85 -3.76
C GLY A 163 9.21 -7.04 -3.56
N THR A 164 9.48 -6.07 -4.44
CA THR A 164 10.64 -5.20 -4.31
C THR A 164 10.59 -4.35 -3.03
N PRO A 165 9.52 -3.58 -2.76
CA PRO A 165 9.46 -2.79 -1.53
C PRO A 165 9.42 -3.65 -0.26
N LEU A 166 8.80 -4.84 -0.28
CA LEU A 166 8.87 -5.75 0.87
C LEU A 166 10.31 -6.20 1.15
N SER A 167 11.08 -6.54 0.11
CA SER A 167 12.48 -6.94 0.27
C SER A 167 13.32 -5.81 0.85
N LEU A 168 13.05 -4.58 0.45
CA LEU A 168 13.70 -3.39 1.01
C LEU A 168 13.35 -3.20 2.48
N LEU A 169 12.05 -3.21 2.84
CA LEU A 169 11.59 -3.07 4.23
C LEU A 169 12.21 -4.13 5.14
N LEU A 170 12.20 -5.40 4.72
CA LEU A 170 12.76 -6.50 5.51
C LEU A 170 14.25 -6.36 5.75
N SER A 171 15.02 -5.84 4.78
CA SER A 171 16.46 -5.67 4.87
C SER A 171 16.91 -4.33 5.49
N GLN A 172 15.97 -3.43 5.82
CA GLN A 172 16.31 -2.17 6.46
C GLN A 172 16.89 -2.38 7.86
N LYS A 173 17.75 -1.44 8.26
CA LYS A 173 18.28 -1.37 9.62
C LYS A 173 17.14 -1.23 10.63
N GLY A 174 17.11 -2.09 11.63
CA GLY A 174 16.07 -2.18 12.64
C GLY A 174 14.98 -3.21 12.33
N VAL A 175 14.95 -3.77 11.10
CA VAL A 175 14.21 -4.98 10.74
C VAL A 175 15.16 -6.16 10.55
N ASP A 176 16.32 -5.90 9.92
CA ASP A 176 17.54 -6.69 9.92
C ASP A 176 17.38 -8.15 9.47
N ALA A 177 16.47 -8.42 8.52
CA ALA A 177 16.36 -9.73 7.88
C ALA A 177 17.37 -9.88 6.74
N THR A 178 17.82 -11.12 6.51
CA THR A 178 18.51 -11.49 5.27
C THR A 178 17.48 -11.90 4.22
N VAL A 179 17.46 -11.23 3.07
CA VAL A 179 16.38 -11.42 2.09
C VAL A 179 16.90 -12.02 0.78
N THR A 180 16.25 -13.09 0.34
CA THR A 180 16.39 -13.64 -1.02
C THR A 180 15.16 -13.27 -1.84
N LEU A 181 15.34 -12.42 -2.87
CA LEU A 181 14.28 -12.02 -3.79
C LEU A 181 14.24 -12.95 -5.00
N CYS A 182 13.20 -13.76 -5.10
CA CYS A 182 12.97 -14.70 -6.20
C CYS A 182 11.88 -14.19 -7.17
N HIS A 183 11.91 -14.69 -8.38
CA HIS A 183 10.96 -14.29 -9.44
C HIS A 183 10.74 -15.42 -10.46
N SER A 184 9.88 -15.22 -11.45
CA SER A 184 9.50 -16.24 -12.45
C SER A 184 10.66 -16.82 -13.26
N ARG A 185 11.83 -16.19 -13.26
CA ARG A 185 13.04 -16.71 -13.91
C ARG A 185 14.08 -17.25 -12.92
N THR A 186 13.77 -17.32 -11.64
CA THR A 186 14.66 -17.92 -10.63
C THR A 186 14.73 -19.42 -10.85
N LYS A 187 15.94 -19.94 -11.01
CA LYS A 187 16.18 -21.38 -11.10
C LYS A 187 16.08 -22.01 -9.70
N SER A 188 15.61 -23.25 -9.64
CA SER A 188 15.51 -24.02 -8.38
C SER A 188 14.82 -23.26 -7.23
N LEU A 189 13.68 -22.61 -7.54
CA LEU A 189 12.92 -21.81 -6.56
C LEU A 189 12.69 -22.55 -5.24
N HIS A 190 12.38 -23.85 -5.31
CA HIS A 190 12.12 -24.66 -4.11
C HIS A 190 13.35 -24.80 -3.20
N GLU A 191 14.57 -24.76 -3.73
CA GLU A 191 15.78 -24.79 -2.91
C GLU A 191 15.97 -23.49 -2.14
N HIS A 192 15.65 -22.35 -2.76
CA HIS A 192 15.66 -21.07 -2.06
C HIS A 192 14.61 -21.01 -0.93
N CYS A 193 13.43 -21.61 -1.14
CA CYS A 193 12.38 -21.63 -0.13
C CYS A 193 12.61 -22.63 1.02
N LYS A 194 13.63 -23.48 0.94
CA LYS A 194 13.99 -24.44 2.01
C LYS A 194 15.09 -23.92 2.94
N GLN A 195 15.78 -22.87 2.55
CA GLN A 195 16.82 -22.24 3.35
C GLN A 195 16.23 -21.46 4.52
#